data_2fbd102dbb31a3c09a1e62bd5de67bae
#
_entry.id   2fbd102dbb31a3c09a1e62bd5de67bae
#
_cell.length_a   1.000
_cell.length_b   1.000
_cell.length_c   1.000
_cell.angle_alpha   90.00
_cell.angle_beta   90.00
_cell.angle_gamma   90.00
#
_symmetry.space_group_name_H-M   'P 1'
#
loop_
_entity.id
_entity.type
_entity.pdbx_description
1 polymer ?
#
loop_
_entity_poly.entity_id
_entity_poly.type
_entity_poly.pdbx_seq_one_letter_code
_entity_poly.pdbx_strand_id
1 'polypeptide(L)'
;MKFKMVHENYNVKDLDASLKFYEEALGLTERRRKVSEDGNFIIVYVGNETTPFELELTWLKDHPQAYDIGEEDFDLAFHVDDYEGAHALHEKMGCICFENPSMGIYFI
;
A
#
# COMPACT_ATOMS: atom_id res chain seq x y z
N MET A 1 -22.69 4.88 -19.96
CA MET A 1 -21.48 4.07 -19.71
C MET A 1 -21.19 4.10 -18.21
N LYS A 2 -20.52 3.06 -17.72
CA LYS A 2 -20.23 2.90 -16.28
C LYS A 2 -18.73 2.69 -16.09
N PHE A 3 -18.17 3.37 -15.11
CA PHE A 3 -16.75 3.20 -14.72
C PHE A 3 -16.68 2.56 -13.34
N LYS A 4 -15.77 1.59 -13.19
CA LYS A 4 -15.51 0.91 -11.92
C LYS A 4 -14.06 1.16 -11.52
N MET A 5 -13.82 1.67 -10.31
CA MET A 5 -12.47 1.78 -9.77
C MET A 5 -11.93 0.37 -9.50
N VAL A 6 -10.73 0.06 -9.97
CA VAL A 6 -10.16 -1.29 -9.87
C VAL A 6 -8.85 -1.34 -9.10
N HIS A 7 -7.99 -0.34 -9.23
CA HIS A 7 -6.73 -0.29 -8.47
C HIS A 7 -6.16 1.11 -8.35
N GLU A 8 -5.31 1.30 -7.39
CA GLU A 8 -4.33 2.39 -7.26
C GLU A 8 -2.94 1.81 -7.45
N ASN A 9 -2.03 2.52 -8.08
CA ASN A 9 -0.64 2.08 -8.27
C ASN A 9 0.34 2.92 -7.46
N TYR A 10 1.25 2.24 -6.74
CA TYR A 10 2.44 2.84 -6.16
C TYR A 10 3.68 2.20 -6.75
N ASN A 11 4.56 3.02 -7.32
CA ASN A 11 5.90 2.57 -7.67
C ASN A 11 6.74 2.46 -6.39
N VAL A 12 7.47 1.36 -6.25
CA VAL A 12 8.26 1.06 -5.06
C VAL A 12 9.69 0.71 -5.43
N LYS A 13 10.66 1.14 -4.64
CA LYS A 13 12.07 0.82 -4.90
C LYS A 13 12.48 -0.55 -4.37
N ASP A 14 11.80 -1.05 -3.34
CA ASP A 14 12.06 -2.34 -2.69
C ASP A 14 10.73 -3.10 -2.58
N LEU A 15 10.50 -3.97 -3.55
CA LEU A 15 9.23 -4.71 -3.65
C LEU A 15 9.00 -5.62 -2.44
N ASP A 16 10.03 -6.36 -2.01
CA ASP A 16 9.87 -7.31 -0.91
C ASP A 16 9.56 -6.60 0.41
N ALA A 17 10.24 -5.48 0.69
CA ALA A 17 9.95 -4.67 1.86
C ALA A 17 8.53 -4.09 1.82
N SER A 18 8.08 -3.64 0.65
CA SER A 18 6.72 -3.12 0.47
C SER A 18 5.67 -4.19 0.65
N LEU A 19 5.86 -5.38 0.08
CA LEU A 19 4.93 -6.51 0.24
C LEU A 19 4.80 -6.90 1.71
N LYS A 20 5.91 -6.98 2.43
CA LYS A 20 5.93 -7.28 3.86
C LYS A 20 5.17 -6.22 4.66
N PHE A 21 5.42 -4.94 4.37
CA PHE A 21 4.75 -3.84 5.06
C PHE A 21 3.23 -3.90 4.89
N TYR A 22 2.75 -4.02 3.64
CA TYR A 22 1.31 -4.03 3.38
C TYR A 22 0.61 -5.26 3.94
N GLU A 23 1.29 -6.40 4.00
CA GLU A 23 0.76 -7.60 4.65
C GLU A 23 0.67 -7.41 6.17
N GLU A 24 1.73 -6.96 6.82
CA GLU A 24 1.78 -6.80 8.28
C GLU A 24 0.89 -5.65 8.77
N ALA A 25 0.89 -4.52 8.08
CA ALA A 25 0.16 -3.33 8.51
C ALA A 25 -1.33 -3.39 8.18
N LEU A 26 -1.70 -3.95 7.03
CA LEU A 26 -3.05 -3.81 6.48
C LEU A 26 -3.70 -5.15 6.07
N GLY A 27 -2.99 -6.26 6.22
CA GLY A 27 -3.51 -7.57 5.81
C GLY A 27 -3.72 -7.70 4.31
N LEU A 28 -2.96 -6.94 3.50
CA LEU A 28 -3.03 -7.01 2.05
C LEU A 28 -2.02 -8.03 1.54
N THR A 29 -2.51 -9.11 0.94
CA THR A 29 -1.67 -10.20 0.43
C THR A 29 -1.66 -10.22 -1.09
N GLU A 30 -0.62 -10.84 -1.66
CA GLU A 30 -0.48 -10.95 -3.10
C GLU A 30 -1.63 -11.76 -3.70
N ARG A 31 -2.31 -11.19 -4.70
CA ARG A 31 -3.37 -11.86 -5.46
C ARG A 31 -2.88 -12.34 -6.82
N ARG A 32 -2.04 -11.55 -7.48
CA ARG A 32 -1.51 -11.87 -8.80
C ARG A 32 -0.25 -11.06 -9.07
N ARG A 33 0.55 -11.52 -10.00
CA ARG A 33 1.86 -10.92 -10.30
C ARG A 33 2.11 -10.98 -11.79
N LYS A 34 2.76 -9.95 -12.31
CA LYS A 34 3.27 -9.92 -13.68
C LYS A 34 4.75 -9.58 -13.65
N VAL A 35 5.57 -10.45 -14.24
CA VAL A 35 7.01 -10.22 -14.41
C VAL A 35 7.28 -10.05 -15.89
N SER A 36 8.01 -8.98 -16.28
CA SER A 36 8.41 -8.78 -17.68
C SER A 36 9.38 -9.87 -18.13
N GLU A 37 9.35 -10.22 -19.42
CA GLU A 37 10.24 -11.25 -19.98
C GLU A 37 11.72 -10.85 -19.85
N ASP A 38 12.02 -9.56 -19.96
CA ASP A 38 13.38 -9.02 -19.85
C ASP A 38 13.80 -8.71 -18.40
N GLY A 39 12.93 -8.94 -17.42
CA GLY A 39 13.19 -8.66 -16.01
C GLY A 39 13.18 -7.18 -15.63
N ASN A 40 12.77 -6.28 -16.52
CA ASN A 40 12.82 -4.85 -16.29
C ASN A 40 11.77 -4.31 -15.33
N PHE A 41 10.66 -5.04 -15.15
CA PHE A 41 9.65 -4.66 -14.17
C PHE A 41 8.98 -5.88 -13.54
N ILE A 42 8.46 -5.66 -12.35
CA ILE A 42 7.56 -6.59 -11.65
C ILE A 42 6.37 -5.78 -11.15
N ILE A 43 5.17 -6.26 -11.43
CA ILE A 43 3.93 -5.71 -10.92
C ILE A 43 3.28 -6.74 -10.01
N VAL A 44 2.95 -6.35 -8.78
CA VAL A 44 2.23 -7.21 -7.83
C VAL A 44 0.96 -6.50 -7.39
N TYR A 45 -0.16 -7.20 -7.47
CA TYR A 45 -1.45 -6.70 -6.97
C TYR A 45 -1.72 -7.33 -5.62
N VAL A 46 -1.90 -6.50 -4.60
CA VAL A 46 -2.23 -6.94 -3.25
C VAL A 46 -3.64 -6.51 -2.86
N GLY A 47 -4.27 -7.28 -2.02
CA GLY A 47 -5.63 -7.00 -1.56
C GLY A 47 -6.07 -7.99 -0.49
N ASN A 48 -7.33 -7.87 -0.07
CA ASN A 48 -7.96 -8.78 0.87
C ASN A 48 -9.44 -9.00 0.49
N GLU A 49 -10.14 -9.80 1.28
CA GLU A 49 -11.52 -10.19 0.97
C GLU A 49 -12.57 -9.09 1.21
N THR A 50 -12.19 -7.95 1.81
CA THR A 50 -13.15 -6.90 2.14
C THR A 50 -13.62 -6.11 0.92
N THR A 51 -12.81 -6.07 -0.14
CA THR A 51 -13.13 -5.37 -1.38
C THR A 51 -12.38 -6.00 -2.56
N PRO A 52 -12.95 -5.96 -3.79
CA PRO A 52 -12.23 -6.36 -4.99
C PRO A 52 -11.20 -5.32 -5.48
N PHE A 53 -11.21 -4.09 -4.93
CA PHE A 53 -10.22 -3.07 -5.24
C PHE A 53 -8.83 -3.55 -4.79
N GLU A 54 -7.81 -3.24 -5.61
CA GLU A 54 -6.45 -3.73 -5.38
C GLU A 54 -5.45 -2.58 -5.29
N LEU A 55 -4.40 -2.77 -4.51
CA LEU A 55 -3.23 -1.91 -4.57
C LEU A 55 -2.21 -2.57 -5.50
N GLU A 56 -1.80 -1.85 -6.54
CA GLU A 56 -0.77 -2.28 -7.47
C GLU A 56 0.58 -1.74 -7.01
N LEU A 57 1.56 -2.63 -6.82
CA LEU A 57 2.94 -2.27 -6.49
C LEU A 57 3.80 -2.55 -7.71
N THR A 58 4.43 -1.51 -8.26
CA THR A 58 5.27 -1.62 -9.45
C THR A 58 6.74 -1.40 -9.07
N TRP A 59 7.57 -2.39 -9.35
CA TRP A 59 9.02 -2.30 -9.22
C TRP A 59 9.68 -2.21 -10.59
N LEU A 60 10.60 -1.26 -10.74
CA LEU A 60 11.38 -1.06 -11.96
C LEU A 60 12.86 -1.32 -11.68
N LYS A 61 13.47 -2.20 -12.47
CA LYS A 61 14.88 -2.58 -12.33
C LYS A 61 15.82 -1.37 -12.38
N ASP A 62 15.56 -0.42 -13.28
CA ASP A 62 16.43 0.72 -13.51
C ASP A 62 16.11 1.93 -12.62
N HIS A 63 15.32 1.74 -11.56
CA HIS A 63 15.00 2.78 -10.60
C HIS A 63 15.34 2.33 -9.17
N PRO A 64 16.63 2.30 -8.78
CA PRO A 64 17.05 1.83 -7.46
C PRO A 64 16.82 2.84 -6.33
N GLN A 65 16.61 4.12 -6.67
CA GLN A 65 16.41 5.19 -5.69
C GLN A 65 14.95 5.28 -5.25
N ALA A 66 14.72 5.96 -4.12
CA ALA A 66 13.38 6.27 -3.66
C ALA A 66 12.64 7.16 -4.66
N TYR A 67 11.32 7.02 -4.72
CA TYR A 67 10.47 7.88 -5.55
C TYR A 67 10.20 9.20 -4.85
N ASP A 68 10.23 10.29 -5.63
CA ASP A 68 9.83 11.60 -5.16
C ASP A 68 8.30 11.69 -5.23
N ILE A 69 7.65 11.77 -4.07
CA ILE A 69 6.20 11.86 -3.97
C ILE A 69 5.71 13.29 -3.73
N GLY A 70 6.59 14.27 -3.99
CA GLY A 70 6.26 15.69 -3.91
C GLY A 70 5.92 16.14 -2.49
N GLU A 71 4.84 16.89 -2.34
CA GLU A 71 4.39 17.42 -1.05
C GLU A 71 3.55 16.42 -0.24
N GLU A 72 3.39 15.19 -0.74
CA GLU A 72 2.61 14.14 -0.08
C GLU A 72 1.15 14.56 0.18
N ASP A 73 0.56 15.24 -0.79
CA ASP A 73 -0.78 15.82 -0.69
C ASP A 73 -1.90 14.89 -1.19
N PHE A 74 -1.65 13.59 -1.18
CA PHE A 74 -2.63 12.55 -1.51
C PHE A 74 -2.55 11.42 -0.49
N ASP A 75 -3.63 10.67 -0.37
CA ASP A 75 -3.70 9.52 0.53
C ASP A 75 -4.60 8.42 -0.04
N LEU A 76 -4.41 7.21 0.48
CA LEU A 76 -5.31 6.09 0.27
C LEU A 76 -5.94 5.73 1.61
N ALA A 77 -7.24 5.93 1.72
CA ALA A 77 -7.96 5.76 2.98
C ALA A 77 -8.45 4.32 3.16
N PHE A 78 -8.30 3.83 4.37
CA PHE A 78 -8.84 2.55 4.82
C PHE A 78 -9.80 2.78 5.98
N HIS A 79 -10.93 2.08 5.96
CA HIS A 79 -11.79 1.95 7.12
C HIS A 79 -11.45 0.64 7.83
N VAL A 80 -11.29 0.69 9.14
CA VAL A 80 -10.99 -0.48 9.96
C VAL A 80 -12.11 -0.68 11.00
N ASP A 81 -12.45 -1.93 11.25
CA ASP A 81 -13.51 -2.29 12.22
C ASP A 81 -13.03 -2.23 13.68
N ASP A 82 -11.72 -2.32 13.91
CA ASP A 82 -11.08 -2.23 15.23
C ASP A 82 -10.00 -1.16 15.21
N TYR A 83 -10.38 0.10 15.39
CA TYR A 83 -9.47 1.23 15.36
C TYR A 83 -8.37 1.13 16.41
N GLU A 84 -8.71 0.79 17.65
CA GLU A 84 -7.74 0.71 18.75
C GLU A 84 -6.72 -0.40 18.52
N GLY A 85 -7.18 -1.55 18.05
CA GLY A 85 -6.30 -2.66 17.71
C GLY A 85 -5.37 -2.34 16.55
N ALA A 86 -5.88 -1.70 15.50
CA ALA A 86 -5.06 -1.26 14.37
C ALA A 86 -4.02 -0.23 14.80
N HIS A 87 -4.41 0.75 15.61
CA HIS A 87 -3.50 1.76 16.11
C HIS A 87 -2.36 1.14 16.95
N ALA A 88 -2.70 0.21 17.85
CA ALA A 88 -1.71 -0.49 18.67
C ALA A 88 -0.72 -1.30 17.81
N LEU A 89 -1.20 -1.97 16.77
CA LEU A 89 -0.36 -2.69 15.82
C LEU A 89 0.62 -1.74 15.11
N HIS A 90 0.12 -0.65 14.57
CA HIS A 90 0.93 0.30 13.79
C HIS A 90 1.91 1.08 14.69
N GLU A 91 1.53 1.35 15.95
CA GLU A 91 2.44 1.91 16.94
C GLU A 91 3.60 0.94 17.24
N LYS A 92 3.29 -0.33 17.43
CA LYS A 92 4.30 -1.38 17.65
C LYS A 92 5.23 -1.53 16.43
N MET A 93 4.70 -1.40 15.23
CA MET A 93 5.48 -1.42 13.98
C MET A 93 6.32 -0.15 13.79
N GLY A 94 6.03 0.92 14.52
CA GLY A 94 6.73 2.21 14.40
C GLY A 94 6.44 2.94 13.10
N CYS A 95 5.29 2.70 12.48
CA CYS A 95 4.96 3.27 11.17
C CYS A 95 3.94 4.42 11.19
N ILE A 96 3.47 4.83 12.36
CA ILE A 96 2.56 5.98 12.46
C ILE A 96 3.36 7.27 12.23
N CYS A 97 2.96 8.07 11.24
CA CYS A 97 3.64 9.31 10.90
C CYS A 97 2.84 10.58 11.22
N PHE A 98 1.53 10.46 11.43
CA PHE A 98 0.65 11.58 11.78
C PHE A 98 -0.59 11.06 12.49
N GLU A 99 -1.07 11.82 13.46
CA GLU A 99 -2.29 11.49 14.20
C GLU A 99 -3.21 12.70 14.32
N ASN A 100 -4.51 12.46 14.18
CA ASN A 100 -5.53 13.45 14.46
C ASN A 100 -6.66 12.79 15.27
N PRO A 101 -6.51 12.68 16.60
CA PRO A 101 -7.49 11.99 17.45
C PRO A 101 -8.89 12.62 17.42
N SER A 102 -8.97 13.94 17.23
CA SER A 102 -10.28 14.64 17.16
C SER A 102 -11.10 14.23 15.94
N MET A 103 -10.45 13.83 14.86
CA MET A 103 -11.12 13.29 13.66
C MET A 103 -11.19 11.77 13.65
N GLY A 104 -10.52 11.09 14.59
CA GLY A 104 -10.46 9.63 14.63
C GLY A 104 -9.66 9.04 13.48
N ILE A 105 -8.60 9.70 13.04
CA ILE A 105 -7.74 9.24 11.95
C ILE A 105 -6.26 9.30 12.34
N TYR A 106 -5.46 8.48 11.67
CA TYR A 106 -4.00 8.56 11.72
C TYR A 106 -3.43 8.07 10.39
N PHE A 107 -2.19 8.42 10.10
CA PHE A 107 -1.48 8.03 8.89
C PHE A 107 -0.29 7.13 9.22
N ILE A 108 -0.05 6.17 8.35
CA ILE A 108 1.10 5.27 8.37
C ILE A 108 1.92 5.39 7.12
#